data_e95d0be936c42c16ff4e28c2f2aa195c
#
_entry.id   e95d0be936c42c16ff4e28c2f2aa195c
#
_cell.length_a   1.000
_cell.length_b   1.000
_cell.length_c   1.000
_cell.angle_alpha   90.00
_cell.angle_beta   90.00
_cell.angle_gamma   90.00
#
_symmetry.space_group_name_H-M   'P 1'
#
loop_
_entity.id
_entity.type
_entity.pdbx_description
1 polymer ?
#
loop_
_entity_poly.entity_id
_entity_poly.type
_entity_poly.pdbx_seq_one_letter_code
_entity_poly.pdbx_strand_id
1 'polypeptide(L)'
;LSDDRWMQATLPVRWGGLGVRSVVMLTPSAFLASAASTAELTSTLLPTRLNDIEDSGIAIALSAWTRQAFSSAPSIPSSRAQRSWDDVCCKVRAEMLLNRTNDLVERARLVASCSPGSGDWLHALPLASIGLKMDNSTVRIAAGLRLGAPIVRPHVCVCGKMVTVDGHHGLSCRKSSGRHSRQNQVNDLLCRAFINSGTLATREPHSLCTRDNKRPDGVTQVPWKRGRCLAWDATCPDTFAQSYVHASSIQAGSAAAAAEERKTRKYADIVSGVDFSLFSIETSGVWGIQALNLISQVRRRIAAGSHQLRSTSCLRQRISV
;
A
#
# COMPACT_ATOMS: atom_id res chain seq x y z
N LEU A 1 -8.77 -19.13 8.89
CA LEU A 1 -7.43 -18.72 8.45
C LEU A 1 -6.42 -19.79 8.84
N SER A 2 -5.46 -20.12 7.96
CA SER A 2 -4.29 -20.93 8.34
C SER A 2 -3.37 -20.13 9.29
N ASP A 3 -2.43 -20.84 9.95
CA ASP A 3 -1.48 -20.20 10.88
C ASP A 3 -0.64 -19.11 10.21
N ASP A 4 -0.19 -19.32 8.97
CA ASP A 4 0.58 -18.32 8.22
C ASP A 4 -0.27 -17.08 7.88
N ARG A 5 -1.54 -17.26 7.49
CA ARG A 5 -2.46 -16.13 7.26
C ARG A 5 -2.79 -15.40 8.56
N TRP A 6 -2.92 -16.12 9.66
CA TRP A 6 -3.09 -15.51 10.98
C TRP A 6 -1.83 -14.74 11.39
N MET A 7 -0.65 -15.35 11.23
CA MET A 7 0.63 -14.69 11.46
C MET A 7 0.73 -13.40 10.64
N GLN A 8 0.38 -13.43 9.34
CA GLN A 8 0.35 -12.23 8.50
C GLN A 8 -0.65 -11.20 9.02
N ALA A 9 -1.89 -11.59 9.37
CA ALA A 9 -2.90 -10.67 9.88
C ALA A 9 -2.44 -9.90 11.12
N THR A 10 -1.62 -10.54 11.98
CA THR A 10 -1.07 -9.92 13.20
C THR A 10 0.09 -8.95 12.96
N LEU A 11 0.66 -8.91 11.77
CA LEU A 11 1.68 -7.92 11.42
C LEU A 11 1.08 -6.51 11.30
N PRO A 12 1.86 -5.47 11.58
CA PRO A 12 1.50 -4.10 11.21
C PRO A 12 1.20 -3.98 9.70
N VAL A 13 0.39 -3.00 9.33
CA VAL A 13 0.01 -2.75 7.91
C VAL A 13 1.25 -2.57 7.03
N ARG A 14 2.27 -1.86 7.52
CA ARG A 14 3.55 -1.64 6.79
C ARG A 14 4.36 -2.92 6.52
N TRP A 15 4.10 -3.99 7.28
CA TRP A 15 4.70 -5.31 7.12
C TRP A 15 3.74 -6.32 6.46
N GLY A 16 2.74 -5.82 5.75
CA GLY A 16 1.82 -6.65 4.96
C GLY A 16 0.63 -7.21 5.74
N GLY A 17 0.51 -6.90 7.05
CA GLY A 17 -0.59 -7.37 7.89
C GLY A 17 -1.84 -6.49 7.84
N LEU A 18 -2.80 -6.83 8.69
CA LEU A 18 -4.02 -6.04 8.94
C LEU A 18 -3.90 -5.16 10.18
N GLY A 19 -2.81 -5.24 10.93
CA GLY A 19 -2.65 -4.51 12.19
C GLY A 19 -3.40 -5.11 13.38
N VAL A 20 -3.91 -6.33 13.27
CA VAL A 20 -4.53 -7.07 14.39
C VAL A 20 -3.42 -7.62 15.30
N ARG A 21 -2.91 -6.74 16.16
CA ARG A 21 -1.70 -7.04 16.94
C ARG A 21 -1.90 -8.17 17.94
N SER A 22 -0.99 -9.15 17.93
CA SER A 22 -0.90 -10.17 18.97
C SER A 22 -0.25 -9.59 20.22
N VAL A 23 -0.97 -9.63 21.35
CA VAL A 23 -0.45 -9.12 22.64
C VAL A 23 0.81 -9.87 23.06
N VAL A 24 0.81 -11.21 22.96
CA VAL A 24 1.96 -12.04 23.31
C VAL A 24 3.22 -11.66 22.53
N MET A 25 3.04 -11.36 21.24
CA MET A 25 4.15 -10.97 20.36
C MET A 25 4.62 -9.53 20.57
N LEU A 26 3.72 -8.65 20.98
CA LEU A 26 4.02 -7.22 21.17
C LEU A 26 4.63 -6.92 22.55
N THR A 27 4.26 -7.70 23.58
CA THR A 27 4.62 -7.45 24.97
C THR A 27 6.12 -7.23 25.20
N PRO A 28 7.05 -8.07 24.70
CA PRO A 28 8.47 -7.85 24.94
C PRO A 28 8.97 -6.51 24.39
N SER A 29 8.56 -6.17 23.16
CA SER A 29 8.94 -4.91 22.52
C SER A 29 8.36 -3.69 23.24
N ALA A 30 7.13 -3.76 23.73
CA ALA A 30 6.48 -2.69 24.45
C ALA A 30 7.11 -2.48 25.84
N PHE A 31 7.38 -3.57 26.56
CA PHE A 31 8.02 -3.52 27.87
C PHE A 31 9.44 -2.96 27.79
N LEU A 32 10.28 -3.45 26.88
CA LEU A 32 11.65 -3.00 26.71
C LEU A 32 11.72 -1.51 26.31
N ALA A 33 10.84 -1.05 25.44
CA ALA A 33 10.77 0.37 25.10
C ALA A 33 10.33 1.24 26.28
N SER A 34 9.39 0.76 27.10
CA SER A 34 8.94 1.43 28.31
C SER A 34 10.08 1.51 29.33
N ALA A 35 10.75 0.41 29.64
CA ALA A 35 11.90 0.36 30.53
C ALA A 35 13.00 1.32 30.06
N ALA A 36 13.36 1.30 28.77
CA ALA A 36 14.38 2.21 28.22
C ALA A 36 13.97 3.69 28.30
N SER A 37 12.67 4.03 28.18
CA SER A 37 12.21 5.41 28.27
C SER A 37 12.12 5.93 29.70
N THR A 38 11.92 5.04 30.67
CA THR A 38 11.77 5.41 32.09
C THR A 38 13.06 5.18 32.93
N ALA A 39 14.11 4.57 32.38
CA ALA A 39 15.30 4.16 33.10
C ALA A 39 15.94 5.28 33.97
N GLU A 40 16.05 6.49 33.42
CA GLU A 40 16.61 7.65 34.14
C GLU A 40 15.70 8.07 35.31
N LEU A 41 14.40 8.08 35.13
CA LEU A 41 13.43 8.41 36.15
C LEU A 41 13.41 7.34 37.25
N THR A 42 13.42 6.07 36.86
CA THR A 42 13.40 4.93 37.77
C THR A 42 14.63 4.92 38.66
N SER A 43 15.83 5.13 38.09
CA SER A 43 17.07 5.21 38.86
C SER A 43 17.11 6.35 39.88
N THR A 44 16.35 7.43 39.62
CA THR A 44 16.26 8.58 40.51
C THR A 44 15.27 8.36 41.68
N LEU A 45 14.15 7.66 41.38
CA LEU A 45 13.03 7.54 42.32
C LEU A 45 13.05 6.27 43.16
N LEU A 46 13.64 5.17 42.66
CA LEU A 46 13.59 3.87 43.34
C LEU A 46 14.84 3.61 44.17
N PRO A 47 14.67 3.06 45.40
CA PRO A 47 15.78 2.56 46.18
C PRO A 47 16.52 1.42 45.48
N THR A 48 17.84 1.34 45.68
CA THR A 48 18.75 0.38 45.03
C THR A 48 18.28 -1.10 45.11
N ARG A 49 17.55 -1.47 46.18
CA ARG A 49 17.00 -2.85 46.34
C ARG A 49 15.90 -3.25 45.38
N LEU A 50 15.23 -2.29 44.72
CA LEU A 50 14.19 -2.57 43.74
C LEU A 50 14.75 -2.70 42.31
N ASN A 51 15.96 -2.22 42.08
CA ASN A 51 16.65 -2.33 40.79
C ASN A 51 16.88 -3.79 40.38
N ASP A 52 17.15 -4.71 41.34
CA ASP A 52 17.39 -6.12 41.09
C ASP A 52 16.12 -6.82 40.50
N ILE A 53 14.93 -6.39 40.93
CA ILE A 53 13.66 -6.92 40.43
C ILE A 53 13.36 -6.40 39.02
N GLU A 54 13.65 -5.12 38.78
CA GLU A 54 13.49 -4.50 37.46
C GLU A 54 14.48 -5.11 36.46
N ASP A 55 15.74 -5.30 36.83
CA ASP A 55 16.76 -5.96 36.03
C ASP A 55 16.35 -7.40 35.62
N SER A 56 15.73 -8.14 36.52
CA SER A 56 15.20 -9.48 36.24
C SER A 56 14.05 -9.43 35.22
N GLY A 57 13.13 -8.46 35.32
CA GLY A 57 12.06 -8.24 34.36
C GLY A 57 12.56 -7.87 32.97
N ILE A 58 13.56 -6.99 32.91
CA ILE A 58 14.23 -6.60 31.66
C ILE A 58 14.93 -7.81 31.02
N ALA A 59 15.64 -8.62 31.80
CA ALA A 59 16.35 -9.81 31.32
C ALA A 59 15.37 -10.84 30.72
N ILE A 60 14.21 -11.07 31.36
CA ILE A 60 13.16 -11.96 30.87
C ILE A 60 12.58 -11.42 29.55
N ALA A 61 12.24 -10.15 29.48
CA ALA A 61 11.69 -9.51 28.30
C ALA A 61 12.70 -9.52 27.15
N LEU A 62 13.98 -9.26 27.43
CA LEU A 62 15.06 -9.28 26.45
C LEU A 62 15.27 -10.68 25.88
N SER A 63 15.27 -11.73 26.72
CA SER A 63 15.32 -13.12 26.27
C SER A 63 14.14 -13.48 25.37
N ALA A 64 12.92 -13.07 25.74
CA ALA A 64 11.73 -13.28 24.93
C ALA A 64 11.79 -12.54 23.58
N TRP A 65 12.27 -11.31 23.59
CA TRP A 65 12.46 -10.49 22.39
C TRP A 65 13.52 -11.08 21.46
N THR A 66 14.68 -11.48 21.99
CA THR A 66 15.77 -12.10 21.22
C THR A 66 15.30 -13.36 20.51
N ARG A 67 14.53 -14.21 21.19
CA ARG A 67 13.92 -15.40 20.55
C ARG A 67 12.99 -15.05 19.39
N GLN A 68 12.27 -13.93 19.47
CA GLN A 68 11.37 -13.49 18.40
C GLN A 68 12.13 -12.80 17.24
N ALA A 69 13.20 -12.10 17.56
CA ALA A 69 14.00 -11.33 16.61
C ALA A 69 15.08 -12.16 15.89
N PHE A 70 15.44 -13.34 16.42
CA PHE A 70 16.58 -14.14 15.96
C PHE A 70 17.87 -13.30 15.80
N SER A 71 18.05 -12.29 16.65
CA SER A 71 19.13 -11.30 16.56
C SER A 71 19.54 -10.85 17.96
N SER A 72 20.73 -10.27 18.07
CA SER A 72 21.16 -9.56 19.28
C SER A 72 20.27 -8.33 19.51
N ALA A 73 19.94 -8.05 20.77
CA ALA A 73 19.15 -6.89 21.12
C ALA A 73 19.87 -5.58 20.74
N PRO A 74 19.16 -4.55 20.26
CA PRO A 74 19.74 -3.22 20.12
C PRO A 74 20.11 -2.69 21.49
N SER A 75 21.10 -1.78 21.56
CA SER A 75 21.52 -1.19 22.83
C SER A 75 20.34 -0.46 23.51
N ILE A 76 20.04 -0.83 24.76
CA ILE A 76 18.90 -0.31 25.53
C ILE A 76 18.87 1.23 25.58
N PRO A 77 19.99 1.96 25.79
CA PRO A 77 19.98 3.42 25.90
C PRO A 77 19.53 4.17 24.64
N SER A 78 19.61 3.57 23.48
CA SER A 78 19.28 4.23 22.21
C SER A 78 17.86 3.93 21.72
N SER A 79 17.09 3.06 22.38
CA SER A 79 15.83 2.53 21.86
C SER A 79 14.64 2.81 22.76
N ARG A 80 14.30 4.11 22.91
CA ARG A 80 13.09 4.56 23.67
C ARG A 80 11.78 4.36 22.88
N ALA A 81 11.86 4.14 21.58
CA ALA A 81 10.68 3.98 20.74
C ALA A 81 10.28 2.50 20.58
N GLN A 82 9.09 2.13 21.00
CA GLN A 82 8.55 0.77 20.85
C GLN A 82 8.68 0.24 19.42
N ARG A 83 8.51 1.12 18.44
CA ARG A 83 8.62 0.77 17.01
C ARG A 83 9.98 0.19 16.65
N SER A 84 11.05 0.67 17.24
CA SER A 84 12.42 0.19 16.97
C SER A 84 12.60 -1.27 17.36
N TRP A 85 12.00 -1.68 18.48
CA TRP A 85 12.00 -3.06 18.94
C TRP A 85 11.07 -3.96 18.11
N ASP A 86 9.85 -3.48 17.87
CA ASP A 86 8.80 -4.24 17.19
C ASP A 86 9.12 -4.48 15.71
N ASP A 87 9.69 -3.50 15.01
CA ASP A 87 10.01 -3.63 13.59
C ASP A 87 11.00 -4.77 13.29
N VAL A 88 11.96 -5.02 14.17
CA VAL A 88 12.90 -6.15 14.03
C VAL A 88 12.14 -7.48 14.02
N CYS A 89 11.27 -7.70 15.00
CA CYS A 89 10.46 -8.92 15.10
C CYS A 89 9.46 -9.05 13.94
N CYS A 90 8.86 -7.95 13.51
CA CYS A 90 7.92 -7.93 12.39
C CYS A 90 8.60 -8.24 11.05
N LYS A 91 9.80 -7.71 10.83
CA LYS A 91 10.61 -7.99 9.64
C LYS A 91 10.93 -9.49 9.52
N VAL A 92 11.44 -10.08 10.60
CA VAL A 92 11.75 -11.51 10.65
C VAL A 92 10.52 -12.36 10.29
N ARG A 93 9.35 -12.05 10.85
CA ARG A 93 8.12 -12.78 10.53
C ARG A 93 7.66 -12.58 9.08
N ALA A 94 7.80 -11.39 8.54
CA ALA A 94 7.49 -11.15 7.12
C ALA A 94 8.43 -11.95 6.20
N GLU A 95 9.73 -12.01 6.52
CA GLU A 95 10.71 -12.83 5.79
C GLU A 95 10.41 -14.33 5.95
N MET A 96 10.02 -14.79 7.12
CA MET A 96 9.60 -16.18 7.34
C MET A 96 8.41 -16.57 6.45
N LEU A 97 7.41 -15.71 6.32
CA LEU A 97 6.26 -15.95 5.43
C LEU A 97 6.72 -16.06 3.96
N LEU A 98 7.61 -15.17 3.52
CA LEU A 98 8.17 -15.20 2.17
C LEU A 98 8.99 -16.46 1.89
N ASN A 99 9.73 -16.97 2.90
CA ASN A 99 10.58 -18.14 2.75
C ASN A 99 9.80 -19.47 2.82
N ARG A 100 8.59 -19.46 3.37
CA ARG A 100 7.73 -20.65 3.46
C ARG A 100 6.96 -20.94 2.18
N THR A 101 6.87 -20.00 1.25
CA THR A 101 6.11 -20.21 0.01
C THR A 101 7.03 -20.30 -1.22
N ASN A 102 6.76 -21.31 -2.05
CA ASN A 102 7.34 -21.45 -3.38
C ASN A 102 6.37 -21.04 -4.50
N ASP A 103 5.11 -20.78 -4.17
CA ASP A 103 4.11 -20.31 -5.12
C ASP A 103 4.37 -18.85 -5.50
N LEU A 104 4.51 -18.59 -6.79
CA LEU A 104 4.81 -17.25 -7.33
C LEU A 104 3.68 -16.25 -7.05
N VAL A 105 2.42 -16.70 -7.09
CA VAL A 105 1.27 -15.82 -6.85
C VAL A 105 1.23 -15.41 -5.38
N GLU A 106 1.39 -16.37 -4.47
CA GLU A 106 1.43 -16.11 -3.04
C GLU A 106 2.63 -15.23 -2.66
N ARG A 107 3.80 -15.48 -3.26
CA ARG A 107 4.99 -14.66 -3.07
C ARG A 107 4.79 -13.23 -3.58
N ALA A 108 4.23 -13.05 -4.78
CA ALA A 108 3.89 -11.73 -5.32
C ALA A 108 2.91 -10.97 -4.41
N ARG A 109 1.90 -11.67 -3.86
CA ARG A 109 0.94 -11.12 -2.91
C ARG A 109 1.61 -10.62 -1.63
N LEU A 110 2.50 -11.43 -1.03
CA LEU A 110 3.24 -11.05 0.19
C LEU A 110 4.17 -9.86 -0.06
N VAL A 111 4.94 -9.89 -1.15
CA VAL A 111 5.83 -8.78 -1.56
C VAL A 111 5.03 -7.49 -1.77
N ALA A 112 3.90 -7.57 -2.49
CA ALA A 112 3.01 -6.43 -2.73
C ALA A 112 2.41 -5.89 -1.43
N SER A 113 1.96 -6.76 -0.52
CA SER A 113 1.33 -6.35 0.74
C SER A 113 2.29 -5.58 1.67
N CYS A 114 3.60 -5.82 1.58
CA CYS A 114 4.63 -5.10 2.32
C CYS A 114 5.02 -3.76 1.65
N SER A 115 4.55 -3.49 0.44
CA SER A 115 4.91 -2.27 -0.28
C SER A 115 4.27 -1.02 0.36
N PRO A 116 5.01 0.10 0.42
CA PRO A 116 4.46 1.36 0.92
C PRO A 116 3.20 1.79 0.15
N GLY A 117 2.12 2.06 0.85
CA GLY A 117 0.85 2.50 0.28
C GLY A 117 -0.14 1.40 -0.07
N SER A 118 0.29 0.13 -0.21
CA SER A 118 -0.61 -0.99 -0.52
C SER A 118 -1.67 -1.25 0.58
N GLY A 119 -1.45 -0.74 1.78
CA GLY A 119 -2.36 -0.85 2.91
C GLY A 119 -3.01 0.48 3.33
N ASP A 120 -2.93 1.54 2.53
CA ASP A 120 -3.46 2.85 2.90
C ASP A 120 -4.97 2.84 3.19
N TRP A 121 -5.73 1.95 2.54
CA TRP A 121 -7.15 1.74 2.79
C TRP A 121 -7.46 1.29 4.24
N LEU A 122 -6.55 0.57 4.90
CA LEU A 122 -6.69 0.15 6.31
C LEU A 122 -6.55 1.33 7.30
N HIS A 123 -5.98 2.43 6.86
CA HIS A 123 -5.84 3.66 7.65
C HIS A 123 -6.95 4.68 7.35
N ALA A 124 -7.83 4.39 6.39
CA ALA A 124 -8.93 5.27 6.04
C ALA A 124 -9.98 5.28 7.15
N LEU A 125 -10.35 6.46 7.61
CA LEU A 125 -11.50 6.61 8.51
C LEU A 125 -12.78 6.30 7.72
N PRO A 126 -13.70 5.46 8.23
CA PRO A 126 -14.88 5.02 7.49
C PRO A 126 -15.97 6.11 7.41
N LEU A 127 -15.66 7.23 6.77
CA LEU A 127 -16.55 8.39 6.59
C LEU A 127 -17.25 8.30 5.23
N ALA A 128 -18.56 8.10 5.23
CA ALA A 128 -19.38 8.02 4.01
C ALA A 128 -19.39 9.34 3.23
N SER A 129 -19.41 10.49 3.94
CA SER A 129 -19.47 11.83 3.34
C SER A 129 -18.31 12.16 2.39
N ILE A 130 -17.15 11.52 2.58
CA ILE A 130 -15.96 11.72 1.74
C ILE A 130 -15.58 10.48 0.94
N GLY A 131 -16.46 9.46 0.91
CA GLY A 131 -16.26 8.23 0.14
C GLY A 131 -15.17 7.30 0.67
N LEU A 132 -14.91 7.30 1.99
CA LEU A 132 -13.93 6.43 2.66
C LEU A 132 -14.58 5.23 3.39
N LYS A 133 -15.90 5.10 3.33
CA LYS A 133 -16.61 3.97 3.95
C LYS A 133 -16.81 2.87 2.93
N MET A 134 -16.13 1.75 3.13
CA MET A 134 -16.38 0.49 2.41
C MET A 134 -17.54 -0.26 3.07
N ASP A 135 -18.33 -0.97 2.28
CA ASP A 135 -19.30 -1.93 2.81
C ASP A 135 -18.60 -3.21 3.33
N ASN A 136 -19.34 -4.02 4.09
CA ASN A 136 -18.80 -5.24 4.71
C ASN A 136 -18.26 -6.25 3.68
N SER A 137 -18.88 -6.35 2.50
CA SER A 137 -18.46 -7.27 1.45
C SER A 137 -17.14 -6.81 0.84
N THR A 138 -17.00 -5.52 0.58
CA THR A 138 -15.76 -4.91 0.06
C THR A 138 -14.62 -5.09 1.06
N VAL A 139 -14.85 -4.80 2.36
CA VAL A 139 -13.83 -5.01 3.42
C VAL A 139 -13.40 -6.49 3.47
N ARG A 140 -14.36 -7.43 3.44
CA ARG A 140 -14.08 -8.87 3.46
C ARG A 140 -13.24 -9.30 2.26
N ILE A 141 -13.57 -8.81 1.06
CA ILE A 141 -12.84 -9.14 -0.17
C ILE A 141 -11.43 -8.53 -0.13
N ALA A 142 -11.30 -7.26 0.24
CA ALA A 142 -10.01 -6.58 0.32
C ALA A 142 -9.07 -7.23 1.35
N ALA A 143 -9.58 -7.57 2.54
CA ALA A 143 -8.84 -8.30 3.55
C ALA A 143 -8.47 -9.72 3.08
N GLY A 144 -9.39 -10.41 2.42
CA GLY A 144 -9.15 -11.73 1.85
C GLY A 144 -8.07 -11.73 0.78
N LEU A 145 -8.12 -10.79 -0.17
CA LEU A 145 -7.07 -10.61 -1.19
C LEU A 145 -5.70 -10.30 -0.54
N ARG A 146 -5.69 -9.44 0.47
CA ARG A 146 -4.45 -9.07 1.17
C ARG A 146 -3.83 -10.25 1.91
N LEU A 147 -4.65 -11.13 2.51
CA LEU A 147 -4.20 -12.31 3.27
C LEU A 147 -4.09 -13.59 2.43
N GLY A 148 -4.51 -13.58 1.16
CA GLY A 148 -4.60 -14.79 0.34
C GLY A 148 -5.70 -15.76 0.82
N ALA A 149 -6.70 -15.26 1.53
CA ALA A 149 -7.80 -16.09 2.03
C ALA A 149 -8.83 -16.39 0.92
N PRO A 150 -9.57 -17.49 1.00
CA PRO A 150 -10.67 -17.77 0.09
C PRO A 150 -11.74 -16.67 0.14
N ILE A 151 -12.05 -16.05 -1.00
CA ILE A 151 -13.03 -14.95 -1.09
C ILE A 151 -14.25 -15.32 -1.92
N VAL A 152 -14.12 -16.27 -2.85
CA VAL A 152 -15.19 -16.71 -3.71
C VAL A 152 -15.31 -18.24 -3.71
N ARG A 153 -16.49 -18.75 -4.10
CA ARG A 153 -16.64 -20.17 -4.43
C ARG A 153 -16.12 -20.40 -5.85
N PRO A 154 -15.39 -21.52 -6.12
CA PRO A 154 -14.95 -21.84 -7.47
C PRO A 154 -16.13 -21.90 -8.43
N HIS A 155 -16.00 -21.26 -9.59
CA HIS A 155 -17.04 -21.26 -10.62
C HIS A 155 -16.43 -20.96 -12.01
N VAL A 156 -17.18 -21.26 -13.05
CA VAL A 156 -16.77 -20.92 -14.42
C VAL A 156 -17.14 -19.47 -14.72
N CYS A 157 -16.16 -18.66 -15.10
CA CYS A 157 -16.38 -17.29 -15.54
C CYS A 157 -17.10 -17.23 -16.89
N VAL A 158 -17.80 -16.13 -17.16
CA VAL A 158 -18.41 -15.82 -18.48
C VAL A 158 -17.40 -15.92 -19.64
N CYS A 159 -16.10 -15.79 -19.37
CA CYS A 159 -15.04 -15.99 -20.38
C CYS A 159 -14.68 -17.47 -20.63
N GLY A 160 -15.27 -18.42 -19.90
CA GLY A 160 -15.00 -19.85 -19.95
C GLY A 160 -13.85 -20.34 -19.05
N LYS A 161 -13.10 -19.45 -18.40
CA LYS A 161 -12.03 -19.84 -17.48
C LYS A 161 -12.56 -20.13 -16.08
N MET A 162 -11.92 -21.06 -15.35
CA MET A 162 -12.21 -21.34 -13.95
C MET A 162 -11.74 -20.17 -13.07
N VAL A 163 -12.62 -19.73 -12.18
CA VAL A 163 -12.30 -18.80 -11.08
C VAL A 163 -12.01 -19.66 -9.85
N THR A 164 -10.79 -19.54 -9.32
CA THR A 164 -10.33 -20.22 -8.12
C THR A 164 -10.78 -19.47 -6.86
N VAL A 165 -10.61 -20.08 -5.69
CA VAL A 165 -11.08 -19.55 -4.40
C VAL A 165 -10.51 -18.16 -4.05
N ASP A 166 -9.35 -17.82 -4.60
CA ASP A 166 -8.66 -16.53 -4.44
C ASP A 166 -9.30 -15.38 -5.23
N GLY A 167 -10.14 -15.69 -6.24
CA GLY A 167 -10.83 -14.70 -7.07
C GLY A 167 -9.94 -13.87 -7.98
N HIS A 168 -8.63 -14.15 -8.10
CA HIS A 168 -7.67 -13.34 -8.87
C HIS A 168 -8.07 -13.19 -10.34
N HIS A 169 -8.69 -14.22 -10.93
CA HIS A 169 -9.19 -14.13 -12.31
C HIS A 169 -10.11 -12.94 -12.54
N GLY A 170 -10.96 -12.59 -11.57
CA GLY A 170 -11.88 -11.45 -11.64
C GLY A 170 -11.18 -10.09 -11.75
N LEU A 171 -9.93 -10.00 -11.28
CA LEU A 171 -9.17 -8.75 -11.31
C LEU A 171 -8.66 -8.39 -12.71
N SER A 172 -8.41 -9.38 -13.57
CA SER A 172 -7.81 -9.20 -14.91
C SER A 172 -8.68 -9.64 -16.07
N CYS A 173 -9.79 -10.31 -15.82
CA CYS A 173 -10.66 -10.84 -16.85
C CYS A 173 -11.18 -9.72 -17.77
N ARG A 174 -11.00 -9.90 -19.09
CA ARG A 174 -11.47 -8.92 -20.09
C ARG A 174 -13.00 -8.75 -20.12
N LYS A 175 -13.75 -9.79 -19.72
CA LYS A 175 -15.21 -9.76 -19.63
C LYS A 175 -15.73 -9.31 -18.25
N SER A 176 -14.82 -8.99 -17.30
CA SER A 176 -15.20 -8.45 -16.00
C SER A 176 -15.51 -6.96 -16.11
N SER A 177 -16.70 -6.56 -15.69
CA SER A 177 -17.12 -5.14 -15.62
C SER A 177 -16.25 -4.33 -14.66
N GLY A 178 -15.71 -4.95 -13.63
CA GLY A 178 -14.88 -4.29 -12.59
C GLY A 178 -13.58 -3.71 -13.12
N ARG A 179 -13.02 -4.23 -14.21
CA ARG A 179 -11.77 -3.73 -14.78
C ARG A 179 -11.90 -2.28 -15.30
N HIS A 180 -12.92 -2.01 -16.09
CA HIS A 180 -13.19 -0.67 -16.63
C HIS A 180 -13.68 0.28 -15.54
N SER A 181 -14.52 -0.22 -14.63
CA SER A 181 -15.03 0.56 -13.50
C SER A 181 -13.88 1.10 -12.62
N ARG A 182 -12.90 0.27 -12.25
CA ARG A 182 -11.73 0.71 -11.46
C ARG A 182 -10.96 1.83 -12.15
N GLN A 183 -10.63 1.66 -13.43
CA GLN A 183 -9.89 2.67 -14.18
C GLN A 183 -10.66 3.99 -14.23
N ASN A 184 -11.98 3.94 -14.48
CA ASN A 184 -12.83 5.13 -14.51
C ASN A 184 -12.90 5.83 -13.14
N GLN A 185 -13.02 5.07 -12.05
CA GLN A 185 -13.03 5.63 -10.68
C GLN A 185 -11.71 6.31 -10.34
N VAL A 186 -10.58 5.69 -10.67
CA VAL A 186 -9.26 6.29 -10.48
C VAL A 186 -9.13 7.59 -11.26
N ASN A 187 -9.57 7.63 -12.51
CA ASN A 187 -9.55 8.84 -13.34
C ASN A 187 -10.45 9.95 -12.78
N ASP A 188 -11.64 9.61 -12.25
CA ASP A 188 -12.51 10.56 -11.57
C ASP A 188 -11.85 11.16 -10.33
N LEU A 189 -11.22 10.32 -9.50
CA LEU A 189 -10.55 10.76 -8.30
C LEU A 189 -9.35 11.67 -8.61
N LEU A 190 -8.59 11.34 -9.66
CA LEU A 190 -7.48 12.19 -10.13
C LEU A 190 -7.97 13.55 -10.62
N CYS A 191 -8.99 13.57 -11.47
CA CYS A 191 -9.57 14.80 -11.99
C CYS A 191 -10.05 15.70 -10.84
N ARG A 192 -10.79 15.14 -9.88
CA ARG A 192 -11.23 15.87 -8.68
C ARG A 192 -10.04 16.34 -7.81
N ALA A 193 -8.98 15.55 -7.71
CA ALA A 193 -7.79 15.94 -6.95
C ALA A 193 -7.06 17.13 -7.60
N PHE A 194 -6.99 17.18 -8.93
CA PHE A 194 -6.48 18.33 -9.66
C PHE A 194 -7.33 19.58 -9.40
N ILE A 195 -8.65 19.48 -9.53
CA ILE A 195 -9.58 20.60 -9.27
C ILE A 195 -9.41 21.10 -7.83
N ASN A 196 -9.35 20.20 -6.86
CA ASN A 196 -9.13 20.54 -5.44
C ASN A 196 -7.75 21.17 -5.18
N SER A 197 -6.78 20.94 -6.05
CA SER A 197 -5.46 21.59 -6.01
C SER A 197 -5.43 22.98 -6.67
N GLY A 198 -6.59 23.50 -7.07
CA GLY A 198 -6.71 24.77 -7.80
C GLY A 198 -6.34 24.66 -9.29
N THR A 199 -6.22 23.44 -9.82
CA THR A 199 -5.84 23.20 -11.21
C THR A 199 -7.03 22.62 -11.96
N LEU A 200 -7.68 23.42 -12.81
CA LEU A 200 -8.78 22.95 -13.65
C LEU A 200 -8.30 21.81 -14.55
N ALA A 201 -9.09 20.76 -14.63
CA ALA A 201 -8.76 19.56 -15.39
C ALA A 201 -10.03 18.98 -16.04
N THR A 202 -9.86 18.32 -17.16
CA THR A 202 -10.92 17.61 -17.89
C THR A 202 -10.50 16.20 -18.20
N ARG A 203 -11.49 15.31 -18.24
CA ARG A 203 -11.32 13.92 -18.67
C ARG A 203 -11.51 13.81 -20.18
N GLU A 204 -10.84 12.82 -20.76
CA GLU A 204 -10.98 12.43 -22.15
C GLU A 204 -10.90 13.60 -23.16
N PRO A 205 -9.78 14.36 -23.18
CA PRO A 205 -9.67 15.55 -24.00
C PRO A 205 -9.68 15.21 -25.50
N HIS A 206 -10.66 15.68 -26.24
CA HIS A 206 -10.74 15.48 -27.69
C HIS A 206 -9.63 16.22 -28.45
N SER A 207 -9.16 17.35 -27.92
CA SER A 207 -8.12 18.20 -28.53
C SER A 207 -6.72 17.56 -28.56
N LEU A 208 -6.49 16.51 -27.76
CA LEU A 208 -5.22 15.78 -27.69
C LEU A 208 -5.30 14.40 -28.37
N CYS A 209 -6.28 14.18 -29.23
CA CYS A 209 -6.38 12.95 -29.98
C CYS A 209 -5.33 12.94 -31.09
N THR A 210 -4.47 11.91 -31.13
CA THR A 210 -3.51 11.71 -32.21
C THR A 210 -4.18 11.15 -33.46
N ARG A 211 -3.45 11.15 -34.58
CA ARG A 211 -3.92 10.53 -35.85
C ARG A 211 -4.32 9.07 -35.69
N ASP A 212 -3.76 8.35 -34.69
CA ASP A 212 -4.06 6.95 -34.39
C ASP A 212 -5.20 6.79 -33.36
N ASN A 213 -6.03 7.78 -33.12
CA ASN A 213 -7.07 7.80 -32.07
C ASN A 213 -6.54 7.53 -30.64
N LYS A 214 -5.25 7.75 -30.40
CA LYS A 214 -4.68 7.65 -29.05
C LYS A 214 -5.05 8.91 -28.29
N ARG A 215 -5.79 8.76 -27.22
CA ARG A 215 -6.25 9.85 -26.34
C ARG A 215 -5.84 9.57 -24.90
N PRO A 216 -5.22 10.55 -24.20
CA PRO A 216 -4.98 10.43 -22.77
C PRO A 216 -6.29 10.46 -21.98
N ASP A 217 -6.29 9.90 -20.77
CA ASP A 217 -7.47 9.84 -19.91
C ASP A 217 -7.88 11.21 -19.36
N GLY A 218 -6.95 12.18 -19.30
CA GLY A 218 -7.26 13.53 -18.90
C GLY A 218 -6.13 14.53 -19.15
N VAL A 219 -6.46 15.83 -19.00
CA VAL A 219 -5.52 16.94 -19.15
C VAL A 219 -5.89 18.08 -18.21
N THR A 220 -4.89 18.83 -17.71
CA THR A 220 -5.13 20.09 -17.01
C THR A 220 -5.42 21.18 -18.04
N GLN A 221 -6.38 22.06 -17.76
CA GLN A 221 -6.77 23.16 -18.63
C GLN A 221 -5.92 24.42 -18.41
N VAL A 222 -5.13 24.41 -17.34
CA VAL A 222 -4.19 25.47 -16.98
C VAL A 222 -2.78 24.89 -16.87
N PRO A 223 -1.73 25.69 -17.03
CA PRO A 223 -0.36 25.23 -16.95
C PRO A 223 -0.07 24.52 -15.60
N TRP A 224 0.45 23.32 -15.69
CA TRP A 224 0.87 22.53 -14.54
C TRP A 224 2.29 22.87 -14.11
N LYS A 225 3.21 22.92 -15.07
CA LYS A 225 4.63 23.19 -14.81
C LYS A 225 5.27 23.87 -16.01
N ARG A 226 6.11 24.86 -15.78
CA ARG A 226 6.88 25.58 -16.82
C ARG A 226 6.02 26.05 -18.01
N GLY A 227 4.82 26.53 -17.74
CA GLY A 227 3.88 26.99 -18.77
C GLY A 227 3.20 25.88 -19.58
N ARG A 228 3.42 24.59 -19.27
CA ARG A 228 2.84 23.45 -19.99
C ARG A 228 1.71 22.80 -19.18
N CYS A 229 0.65 22.41 -19.86
CA CYS A 229 -0.41 21.58 -19.28
C CYS A 229 0.09 20.15 -19.03
N LEU A 230 -0.52 19.45 -18.08
CA LEU A 230 -0.24 18.05 -17.79
C LEU A 230 -1.34 17.17 -18.37
N ALA A 231 -0.98 16.23 -19.24
CA ALA A 231 -1.83 15.12 -19.62
C ALA A 231 -1.50 13.89 -18.75
N TRP A 232 -2.52 13.09 -18.42
CA TRP A 232 -2.33 11.83 -17.70
C TRP A 232 -3.08 10.68 -18.33
N ASP A 233 -2.59 9.47 -18.06
CA ASP A 233 -3.26 8.23 -18.43
C ASP A 233 -3.16 7.25 -17.26
N ALA A 234 -4.32 6.76 -16.79
CA ALA A 234 -4.38 5.83 -15.67
C ALA A 234 -4.37 4.38 -16.16
N THR A 235 -3.81 3.50 -15.36
CA THR A 235 -3.81 2.07 -15.64
C THR A 235 -3.78 1.26 -14.35
N CYS A 236 -4.51 0.14 -14.33
CA CYS A 236 -4.54 -0.79 -13.21
C CYS A 236 -4.05 -2.16 -13.67
N PRO A 237 -2.72 -2.39 -13.78
CA PRO A 237 -2.18 -3.69 -14.16
C PRO A 237 -2.45 -4.71 -13.05
N ASP A 238 -2.67 -5.96 -13.46
CA ASP A 238 -2.87 -7.04 -12.50
C ASP A 238 -1.53 -7.64 -12.06
N THR A 239 -1.24 -7.51 -10.76
CA THR A 239 -0.03 -8.06 -10.11
C THR A 239 0.15 -9.55 -10.37
N PHE A 240 -0.97 -10.28 -10.44
CA PHE A 240 -1.02 -11.74 -10.52
C PHE A 240 -1.12 -12.27 -11.96
N ALA A 241 -1.18 -11.38 -12.95
CA ALA A 241 -1.22 -11.80 -14.34
C ALA A 241 0.03 -12.63 -14.70
N GLN A 242 -0.15 -13.69 -15.47
CA GLN A 242 0.92 -14.61 -15.88
C GLN A 242 2.13 -13.89 -16.49
N SER A 243 1.91 -12.76 -17.18
CA SER A 243 2.98 -11.93 -17.76
C SER A 243 3.79 -11.13 -16.75
N TYR A 244 3.30 -10.96 -15.51
CA TYR A 244 3.93 -10.11 -14.49
C TYR A 244 4.28 -10.85 -13.21
N VAL A 245 3.59 -11.95 -12.89
CA VAL A 245 3.67 -12.64 -11.60
C VAL A 245 5.11 -13.00 -11.19
N HIS A 246 5.94 -13.44 -12.12
CA HIS A 246 7.34 -13.76 -11.84
C HIS A 246 8.10 -12.51 -11.36
N ALA A 247 8.03 -11.41 -12.09
CA ALA A 247 8.70 -10.15 -11.69
C ALA A 247 8.10 -9.59 -10.40
N SER A 248 6.78 -9.65 -10.25
CA SER A 248 6.06 -9.19 -9.05
C SER A 248 6.38 -10.03 -7.80
N SER A 249 6.72 -11.31 -7.97
CA SER A 249 7.16 -12.17 -6.86
C SER A 249 8.55 -11.82 -6.32
N ILE A 250 9.34 -11.09 -7.10
CA ILE A 250 10.68 -10.62 -6.73
C ILE A 250 10.61 -9.18 -6.21
N GLN A 251 9.90 -8.30 -6.93
CA GLN A 251 9.86 -6.87 -6.65
C GLN A 251 8.44 -6.31 -6.80
N ALA A 252 7.92 -5.70 -5.72
CA ALA A 252 6.66 -4.96 -5.77
C ALA A 252 6.73 -3.81 -6.78
N GLY A 253 5.63 -3.59 -7.50
CA GLY A 253 5.54 -2.51 -8.49
C GLY A 253 6.07 -2.88 -9.88
N SER A 254 6.54 -4.10 -10.09
CA SER A 254 7.06 -4.55 -11.40
C SER A 254 5.99 -4.49 -12.49
N ALA A 255 4.74 -4.87 -12.19
CA ALA A 255 3.64 -4.79 -13.15
C ALA A 255 3.29 -3.33 -13.47
N ALA A 256 3.32 -2.44 -12.45
CA ALA A 256 3.13 -1.02 -12.63
C ALA A 256 4.23 -0.40 -13.50
N ALA A 257 5.51 -0.71 -13.23
CA ALA A 257 6.64 -0.23 -13.99
C ALA A 257 6.58 -0.65 -15.47
N ALA A 258 6.29 -1.93 -15.74
CA ALA A 258 6.12 -2.44 -17.10
C ALA A 258 4.94 -1.77 -17.84
N ALA A 259 3.83 -1.47 -17.12
CA ALA A 259 2.71 -0.75 -17.71
C ALA A 259 3.06 0.71 -18.00
N GLU A 260 3.81 1.38 -17.11
CA GLU A 260 4.31 2.73 -17.29
C GLU A 260 5.22 2.82 -18.52
N GLU A 261 6.19 1.92 -18.65
CA GLU A 261 7.10 1.90 -19.81
C GLU A 261 6.35 1.71 -21.13
N ARG A 262 5.43 0.74 -21.20
CA ARG A 262 4.63 0.48 -22.40
C ARG A 262 3.79 1.68 -22.81
N LYS A 263 3.16 2.37 -21.86
CA LYS A 263 2.34 3.55 -22.13
C LYS A 263 3.19 4.78 -22.44
N THR A 264 4.35 4.96 -21.85
CA THR A 264 5.28 6.04 -22.20
C THR A 264 5.66 5.93 -23.67
N ARG A 265 6.00 4.72 -24.16
CA ARG A 265 6.26 4.51 -25.60
C ARG A 265 5.04 4.80 -26.47
N LYS A 266 3.83 4.41 -26.01
CA LYS A 266 2.59 4.66 -26.75
C LYS A 266 2.31 6.15 -26.97
N TYR A 267 2.65 6.98 -26.00
CA TYR A 267 2.31 8.41 -25.98
C TYR A 267 3.53 9.33 -26.29
N ALA A 268 4.62 8.77 -26.79
CA ALA A 268 5.85 9.53 -27.08
C ALA A 268 5.60 10.75 -28.00
N ASP A 269 4.69 10.60 -28.97
CA ASP A 269 4.35 11.65 -29.95
C ASP A 269 3.53 12.82 -29.34
N ILE A 270 2.85 12.60 -28.21
CA ILE A 270 2.01 13.62 -27.56
C ILE A 270 2.85 14.57 -26.71
N VAL A 271 4.02 14.14 -26.27
CA VAL A 271 4.87 14.84 -25.28
C VAL A 271 5.45 16.16 -25.81
N SER A 272 5.41 16.43 -27.12
CA SER A 272 5.93 17.67 -27.71
C SER A 272 5.21 18.95 -27.22
N GLY A 273 3.91 18.86 -26.86
CA GLY A 273 3.10 20.02 -26.48
C GLY A 273 2.67 20.08 -25.00
N VAL A 274 2.69 18.97 -24.29
CA VAL A 274 2.23 18.85 -22.89
C VAL A 274 3.21 18.04 -22.06
N ASP A 275 3.22 18.27 -20.75
CA ASP A 275 3.86 17.33 -19.85
C ASP A 275 2.96 16.09 -19.74
N PHE A 276 3.56 14.90 -19.71
CA PHE A 276 2.79 13.65 -19.63
C PHE A 276 3.17 12.86 -18.38
N SER A 277 2.21 12.33 -17.68
CA SER A 277 2.43 11.47 -16.51
C SER A 277 1.51 10.26 -16.54
N LEU A 278 2.07 9.12 -16.24
CA LEU A 278 1.30 7.90 -16.04
C LEU A 278 0.88 7.76 -14.59
N PHE A 279 -0.32 7.25 -14.40
CA PHE A 279 -0.86 6.91 -13.11
C PHE A 279 -1.15 5.42 -13.05
N SER A 280 -0.21 4.67 -12.50
CA SER A 280 -0.28 3.21 -12.44
C SER A 280 -0.47 2.75 -11.00
N ILE A 281 -1.51 1.94 -10.75
CA ILE A 281 -1.73 1.24 -9.47
C ILE A 281 -2.03 -0.22 -9.80
N GLU A 282 -1.29 -1.14 -9.20
CA GLU A 282 -1.52 -2.57 -9.34
C GLU A 282 -2.81 -3.02 -8.61
N THR A 283 -3.38 -4.13 -9.04
CA THR A 283 -4.56 -4.73 -8.37
C THR A 283 -4.32 -5.11 -6.91
N SER A 284 -3.06 -5.28 -6.51
CA SER A 284 -2.61 -5.49 -5.13
C SER A 284 -2.45 -4.20 -4.31
N GLY A 285 -2.73 -3.03 -4.91
CA GLY A 285 -2.58 -1.72 -4.26
C GLY A 285 -1.17 -1.12 -4.31
N VAL A 286 -0.24 -1.72 -5.05
CA VAL A 286 1.11 -1.16 -5.22
C VAL A 286 1.09 -0.03 -6.24
N TRP A 287 1.71 1.08 -5.89
CA TRP A 287 1.76 2.29 -6.71
C TRP A 287 2.99 2.30 -7.62
N GLY A 288 2.82 2.70 -8.87
CA GLY A 288 3.93 3.00 -9.77
C GLY A 288 4.69 4.26 -9.34
N ILE A 289 5.94 4.37 -9.76
CA ILE A 289 6.81 5.50 -9.38
C ILE A 289 6.26 6.83 -9.91
N GLN A 290 5.74 6.85 -11.13
CA GLN A 290 5.16 8.05 -11.72
C GLN A 290 3.87 8.46 -10.99
N ALA A 291 3.04 7.48 -10.59
CA ALA A 291 1.84 7.73 -9.79
C ALA A 291 2.18 8.35 -8.43
N LEU A 292 3.17 7.82 -7.71
CA LEU A 292 3.64 8.37 -6.42
C LEU A 292 4.14 9.81 -6.59
N ASN A 293 4.92 10.09 -7.65
CA ASN A 293 5.44 11.41 -7.95
C ASN A 293 4.31 12.40 -8.26
N LEU A 294 3.34 12.00 -9.08
CA LEU A 294 2.20 12.84 -9.43
C LEU A 294 1.35 13.19 -8.21
N ILE A 295 0.97 12.17 -7.41
CA ILE A 295 0.21 12.38 -6.18
C ILE A 295 0.97 13.25 -5.19
N SER A 296 2.28 13.11 -5.07
CA SER A 296 3.10 13.98 -4.23
C SER A 296 3.05 15.45 -4.66
N GLN A 297 3.01 15.71 -5.97
CA GLN A 297 2.88 17.07 -6.51
C GLN A 297 1.47 17.66 -6.28
N VAL A 298 0.42 16.88 -6.60
CA VAL A 298 -0.99 17.27 -6.36
C VAL A 298 -1.19 17.58 -4.88
N ARG A 299 -0.71 16.69 -4.02
CA ARG A 299 -0.78 16.83 -2.57
C ARG A 299 -0.18 18.12 -2.05
N ARG A 300 1.03 18.48 -2.54
CA ARG A 300 1.70 19.73 -2.14
C ARG A 300 0.87 20.95 -2.50
N ARG A 301 0.23 20.95 -3.67
CA ARG A 301 -0.67 22.05 -4.08
C ARG A 301 -1.93 22.14 -3.22
N ILE A 302 -2.57 21.00 -2.93
CA ILE A 302 -3.72 20.96 -2.03
C ILE A 302 -3.35 21.49 -0.64
N ALA A 303 -2.21 21.07 -0.08
CA ALA A 303 -1.75 21.52 1.22
C ALA A 303 -1.42 23.02 1.23
N ALA A 304 -0.81 23.55 0.17
CA ALA A 304 -0.53 24.97 0.04
C ALA A 304 -1.79 25.83 -0.05
N GLY A 305 -2.85 25.34 -0.72
CA GLY A 305 -4.13 26.05 -0.83
C GLY A 305 -5.04 25.92 0.38
N SER A 306 -5.05 24.75 1.06
CA SER A 306 -5.98 24.48 2.17
C SER A 306 -5.36 24.67 3.55
N HIS A 307 -4.05 24.81 3.67
CA HIS A 307 -3.28 24.82 4.91
C HIS A 307 -3.52 23.59 5.81
N GLN A 308 -4.10 22.51 5.27
CA GLN A 308 -4.41 21.28 6.01
C GLN A 308 -3.43 20.17 5.66
N LEU A 309 -2.52 19.84 6.58
CA LEU A 309 -1.54 18.76 6.43
C LEU A 309 -2.18 17.36 6.25
N ARG A 310 -3.39 17.17 6.78
CA ARG A 310 -4.13 15.88 6.69
C ARG A 310 -4.80 15.64 5.33
N SER A 311 -5.03 16.65 4.51
CA SER A 311 -5.59 16.50 3.14
C SER A 311 -4.76 15.56 2.28
N THR A 312 -3.54 15.42 2.62
CA THR A 312 -2.46 14.61 2.08
C THR A 312 -2.67 13.09 2.25
N SER A 313 -2.97 12.64 3.46
CA SER A 313 -3.25 11.22 3.72
C SER A 313 -4.63 10.82 3.17
N CYS A 314 -5.60 11.72 3.24
CA CYS A 314 -6.95 11.48 2.72
C CYS A 314 -6.98 11.18 1.22
N LEU A 315 -6.16 11.85 0.39
CA LEU A 315 -6.13 11.58 -1.04
C LEU A 315 -5.64 10.16 -1.35
N ARG A 316 -4.54 9.72 -0.71
CA ARG A 316 -4.03 8.36 -0.90
C ARG A 316 -5.01 7.31 -0.39
N GLN A 317 -5.58 7.52 0.78
CA GLN A 317 -6.61 6.64 1.34
C GLN A 317 -7.81 6.54 0.41
N ARG A 318 -8.28 7.68 -0.14
CA ARG A 318 -9.43 7.72 -1.04
C ARG A 318 -9.20 6.99 -2.37
N ILE A 319 -7.98 7.01 -2.89
CA ILE A 319 -7.63 6.27 -4.10
C ILE A 319 -7.46 4.78 -3.79
N SER A 320 -7.05 4.42 -2.57
CA SER A 320 -6.83 3.03 -2.16
C SER A 320 -8.11 2.32 -1.68
N VAL A 321 -9.16 3.05 -1.31
CA VAL A 321 -10.53 2.56 -1.02
C VAL A 321 -11.31 2.35 -2.31
#